data_94ccb3eb69ba50cb8ece37626b74cb61
#
_entry.id   94ccb3eb69ba50cb8ece37626b74cb61
#
_cell.length_a   1.000
_cell.length_b   1.000
_cell.length_c   1.000
_cell.angle_alpha   90.00
_cell.angle_beta   90.00
_cell.angle_gamma   90.00
#
_symmetry.space_group_name_H-M   'P 1'
#
loop_
_entity.id
_entity.type
_entity.pdbx_description
1 polymer ?
#
loop_
_entity_poly.entity_id
_entity_poly.type
_entity_poly.pdbx_seq_one_letter_code
_entity_poly.pdbx_strand_id
1 'polypeptide(L)'
;MKLKITTLVIVEEGQVQDIYHSLNDNQDKAYEEIINQVNAEYGDGGVLQFYSLQGIKEYFEIVHIQTQELTSMGFKTAILDL
;
A
#
# COMPACT_ATOMS: atom_id res chain seq x y z
N MET A 1 20.84 -10.19 -0.96
CA MET A 1 19.68 -9.53 -0.31
C MET A 1 18.95 -8.67 -1.31
N LYS A 2 17.65 -8.78 -1.35
CA LYS A 2 16.81 -7.97 -2.26
C LYS A 2 16.15 -6.88 -1.45
N LEU A 3 16.24 -5.64 -1.95
CA LEU A 3 15.51 -4.52 -1.36
C LEU A 3 14.19 -4.38 -2.11
N LYS A 4 13.10 -4.39 -1.37
CA LYS A 4 11.77 -4.17 -1.93
C LYS A 4 11.12 -2.96 -1.28
N ILE A 5 10.43 -2.19 -2.10
CA ILE A 5 9.62 -1.06 -1.63
C ILE A 5 8.21 -1.28 -2.16
N THR A 6 7.26 -1.41 -1.23
CA THR A 6 5.85 -1.51 -1.59
C THR A 6 5.19 -0.17 -1.30
N THR A 7 4.46 0.33 -2.28
CA THR A 7 3.83 1.65 -2.21
C THR A 7 2.34 1.50 -2.48
N LEU A 8 1.51 2.08 -1.62
CA LEU A 8 0.07 2.18 -1.84
C LEU A 8 -0.28 3.65 -2.03
N VAL A 9 -1.01 3.96 -3.09
CA VAL A 9 -1.44 5.33 -3.43
C VAL A 9 -2.95 5.39 -3.42
N ILE A 10 -3.50 6.34 -2.67
CA ILE A 10 -4.93 6.61 -2.63
C ILE A 10 -5.20 7.85 -3.46
N VAL A 11 -6.10 7.75 -4.45
CA VAL A 11 -6.48 8.85 -5.32
C VAL A 11 -7.97 9.14 -5.12
N GLU A 12 -8.28 10.39 -4.82
CA GLU A 12 -9.63 10.88 -4.61
C GLU A 12 -9.85 12.14 -5.45
N GLU A 13 -10.95 12.20 -6.19
CA GLU A 13 -11.31 13.35 -7.01
C GLU A 13 -10.20 13.76 -7.99
N GLY A 14 -9.50 12.76 -8.55
CA GLY A 14 -8.43 12.98 -9.52
C GLY A 14 -7.11 13.46 -8.93
N GLN A 15 -7.00 13.48 -7.60
CA GLN A 15 -5.78 13.93 -6.91
C GLN A 15 -5.25 12.85 -5.99
N VAL A 16 -3.92 12.80 -5.85
CA VAL A 16 -3.30 11.91 -4.88
C VAL A 16 -3.64 12.42 -3.48
N GLN A 17 -4.35 11.59 -2.73
CA GLN A 17 -4.77 11.91 -1.37
C GLN A 17 -3.69 11.54 -0.37
N ASP A 18 -3.18 10.32 -0.46
CA ASP A 18 -2.15 9.80 0.44
C ASP A 18 -1.30 8.75 -0.23
N ILE A 19 -0.07 8.61 0.26
CA ILE A 19 0.89 7.59 -0.18
C ILE A 19 1.48 6.92 1.06
N TYR A 20 1.52 5.59 1.03
CA TYR A 20 2.08 4.78 2.11
C TYR A 20 3.16 3.84 1.57
N HIS A 21 4.18 3.58 2.37
CA HIS A 21 5.30 2.74 1.96
C HIS A 21 5.62 1.68 3.00
N SER A 22 6.15 0.56 2.52
CA SER A 22 6.79 -0.44 3.37
C SER A 22 8.07 -0.92 2.70
N LEU A 23 9.12 -1.08 3.48
CA LEU A 23 10.41 -1.60 3.03
C LEU A 23 10.58 -3.08 3.37
N ASN A 24 9.54 -3.74 3.84
CA ASN A 24 9.61 -5.15 4.19
C ASN A 24 9.75 -5.99 2.93
N ASP A 25 10.72 -6.90 2.92
CA ASP A 25 10.97 -7.78 1.78
C ASP A 25 9.94 -8.93 1.69
N ASN A 26 9.21 -9.19 2.77
CA ASN A 26 8.11 -10.14 2.77
C ASN A 26 6.84 -9.42 2.32
N GLN A 27 6.23 -9.88 1.23
CA GLN A 27 5.08 -9.20 0.62
C GLN A 27 3.88 -9.12 1.56
N ASP A 28 3.60 -10.21 2.28
CA ASP A 28 2.44 -10.23 3.18
C ASP A 28 2.64 -9.27 4.36
N LYS A 29 3.86 -9.21 4.87
CA LYS A 29 4.20 -8.28 5.95
C LYS A 29 4.19 -6.83 5.47
N ALA A 30 4.62 -6.58 4.24
CA ALA A 30 4.56 -5.25 3.65
C ALA A 30 3.12 -4.76 3.56
N TYR A 31 2.21 -5.61 3.10
CA TYR A 31 0.79 -5.29 3.04
C TYR A 31 0.21 -5.02 4.43
N GLU A 32 0.57 -5.85 5.40
CA GLU A 32 0.11 -5.66 6.77
C GLU A 32 0.57 -4.32 7.34
N GLU A 33 1.83 -3.95 7.11
CA GLU A 33 2.38 -2.67 7.57
C GLU A 33 1.64 -1.50 6.92
N ILE A 34 1.35 -1.60 5.63
CA ILE A 34 0.61 -0.55 4.91
C ILE A 34 -0.82 -0.45 5.44
N ILE A 35 -1.50 -1.57 5.66
CA ILE A 35 -2.85 -1.57 6.22
C ILE A 35 -2.84 -0.90 7.60
N ASN A 36 -1.83 -1.19 8.43
CA ASN A 36 -1.70 -0.56 9.75
C ASN A 36 -1.49 0.95 9.63
N GLN A 37 -0.71 1.40 8.65
CA GLN A 37 -0.51 2.83 8.40
C GLN A 37 -1.80 3.52 7.99
N VAL A 38 -2.58 2.90 7.10
CA VAL A 38 -3.88 3.45 6.67
C VAL A 38 -4.83 3.54 7.87
N ASN A 39 -4.87 2.50 8.70
CA ASN A 39 -5.70 2.50 9.90
C ASN A 39 -5.27 3.56 10.92
N ALA A 40 -3.97 3.82 11.02
CA ALA A 40 -3.47 4.86 11.93
C ALA A 40 -3.93 6.25 11.51
N GLU A 41 -4.14 6.47 10.23
CA GLU A 41 -4.56 7.77 9.71
C GLU A 41 -6.07 7.89 9.55
N TYR A 42 -6.72 6.87 9.02
CA TYR A 42 -8.16 6.91 8.71
C TYR A 42 -9.02 6.13 9.69
N GLY A 43 -8.46 5.17 10.42
CA GLY A 43 -9.20 4.41 11.40
C GLY A 43 -9.66 5.28 12.56
N ASP A 44 -10.79 4.95 13.15
CA ASP A 44 -11.31 5.72 14.26
C ASP A 44 -11.72 4.84 15.44
N GLY A 45 -10.84 3.93 15.79
CA GLY A 45 -10.92 3.23 17.06
C GLY A 45 -12.05 2.21 17.20
N GLY A 46 -12.61 1.73 16.10
CA GLY A 46 -13.64 0.69 16.15
C GLY A 46 -14.82 0.96 15.25
N VAL A 47 -14.98 2.18 14.75
CA VAL A 47 -16.02 2.50 13.78
C VAL A 47 -15.53 2.20 12.37
N LEU A 48 -14.30 2.61 12.06
CA LEU A 48 -13.68 2.33 10.77
C LEU A 48 -12.35 1.65 10.99
N GLN A 49 -12.19 0.47 10.40
CA GLN A 49 -10.94 -0.26 10.44
C GLN A 49 -10.83 -1.16 9.22
N PHE A 50 -9.66 -1.15 8.59
CA PHE A 50 -9.39 -1.99 7.43
C PHE A 50 -8.63 -3.24 7.88
N TYR A 51 -8.99 -4.38 7.30
CA TYR A 51 -8.36 -5.67 7.60
C TYR A 51 -7.67 -6.26 6.38
N SER A 52 -7.86 -5.64 5.21
CA SER A 52 -7.27 -6.13 3.97
C SER A 52 -7.11 -4.98 2.98
N LEU A 53 -6.28 -5.21 1.95
CA LEU A 53 -6.13 -4.26 0.86
C LEU A 53 -7.44 -4.10 0.09
N GLN A 54 -8.21 -5.18 -0.04
CA GLN A 54 -9.51 -5.14 -0.70
C GLN A 54 -10.48 -4.21 0.04
N GLY A 55 -10.46 -4.24 1.36
CA GLY A 55 -11.28 -3.34 2.17
C GLY A 55 -10.91 -1.87 1.95
N ILE A 56 -9.62 -1.59 1.81
CA ILE A 56 -9.14 -0.24 1.51
C ILE A 56 -9.62 0.18 0.11
N LYS A 57 -9.48 -0.70 -0.87
CA LYS A 57 -9.92 -0.42 -2.24
C LYS A 57 -11.42 -0.14 -2.32
N GLU A 58 -12.22 -0.87 -1.56
CA GLU A 58 -13.67 -0.68 -1.56
C GLU A 58 -14.12 0.63 -0.91
N TYR A 59 -13.31 1.14 0.00
CA TYR A 59 -13.64 2.38 0.71
C TYR A 59 -13.26 3.63 -0.09
N PHE A 60 -12.08 3.62 -0.72
CA PHE A 60 -11.59 4.78 -1.47
C PHE A 60 -11.91 4.64 -2.96
N GLU A 61 -11.96 5.79 -3.66
CA GLU A 61 -12.30 5.84 -5.07
C GLU A 61 -11.32 5.04 -5.93
N ILE A 62 -10.03 5.34 -5.79
CA ILE A 62 -8.97 4.65 -6.55
C ILE A 62 -7.83 4.33 -5.60
N VAL A 63 -7.40 3.08 -5.61
CA VAL A 63 -6.25 2.62 -4.84
C VAL A 63 -5.32 1.84 -5.75
N HIS A 64 -4.06 2.26 -5.81
CA HIS A 64 -3.01 1.56 -6.55
C HIS A 64 -2.00 1.02 -5.58
N ILE A 65 -1.52 -0.21 -5.83
CA ILE A 65 -0.43 -0.76 -5.06
C ILE A 65 0.66 -1.26 -6.02
N GLN A 66 1.91 -0.99 -5.67
CA GLN A 66 3.05 -1.30 -6.50
C GLN A 66 4.20 -1.77 -5.63
N THR A 67 4.89 -2.81 -6.08
CA THR A 67 6.11 -3.27 -5.44
C THR A 67 7.27 -3.09 -6.40
N GLN A 68 8.33 -2.43 -5.94
CA GLN A 68 9.57 -2.26 -6.68
C GLN A 68 10.66 -3.07 -6.00
N GLU A 69 11.43 -3.78 -6.80
CA GLU A 69 12.56 -4.56 -6.33
C GLU A 69 13.85 -4.00 -6.90
N LEU A 70 14.80 -3.68 -6.02
CA LEU A 70 16.12 -3.24 -6.45
C LEU A 70 16.97 -4.47 -6.74
N THR A 71 17.49 -4.55 -7.95
CA THR A 71 18.40 -5.61 -8.38
C THR A 71 19.74 -5.02 -8.74
N SER A 72 20.70 -5.87 -9.09
CA SER A 72 21.99 -5.42 -9.60
C SER A 72 21.88 -4.63 -10.91
N MET A 73 20.74 -4.73 -11.60
CA MET A 73 20.49 -4.05 -12.87
C MET A 73 19.60 -2.81 -12.70
N GLY A 74 19.21 -2.48 -11.46
CA GLY A 74 18.32 -1.38 -11.18
C GLY A 74 17.01 -1.83 -10.54
N PHE A 75 15.96 -0.99 -10.64
CA PHE A 75 14.65 -1.34 -10.10
C PHE A 75 13.84 -2.16 -11.09
N LYS A 76 13.21 -3.19 -10.58
CA LYS A 76 12.20 -3.94 -11.29
C LYS A 76 10.86 -3.69 -10.61
N THR A 77 9.87 -3.29 -11.38
CA THR A 77 8.55 -2.95 -10.86
C THR A 77 7.54 -4.04 -11.18
N ALA A 78 6.78 -4.45 -10.16
CA ALA A 78 5.60 -5.27 -10.32
C ALA A 78 4.40 -4.46 -9.85
N ILE A 79 3.43 -4.26 -10.73
CA ILE A 79 2.22 -3.49 -10.42
C ILE A 79 1.07 -4.49 -10.23
N LEU A 80 0.37 -4.34 -9.11
CA LEU A 80 -0.81 -5.15 -8.81
C LEU A 80 -2.02 -4.22 -8.78
N ASP A 81 -2.97 -4.48 -9.69
CA ASP A 81 -4.25 -3.77 -9.67
C ASP A 81 -5.21 -4.55 -8.78
N LEU A 82 -5.65 -3.90 -7.75
CA LEU A 82 -6.61 -4.49 -6.82
C LEU A 82 -8.05 -4.31 -7.30
#